data_8fd8b90bb2cca5ec2a693b627c7f3c6a
#
_entry.id   8fd8b90bb2cca5ec2a693b627c7f3c6a
#
_cell.length_a   1.000
_cell.length_b   1.000
_cell.length_c   1.000
_cell.angle_alpha   90.00
_cell.angle_beta   90.00
_cell.angle_gamma   90.00
#
_symmetry.space_group_name_H-M   'P 1'
#
loop_
_entity.id
_entity.type
_entity.pdbx_description
1 polymer ?
#
loop_
_entity_poly.entity_id
_entity_poly.type
_entity_poly.pdbx_seq_one_letter_code
_entity_poly.pdbx_strand_id
1 'polypeptide(L)'
;VTLDHPTGERTGERPADEAVPPLSLAARWGGTGHIVDLGPDLPPVHWVDFGGPSGPPVGDDAHTPVVLVHGLGGSHLNWVLLGPLLRQHGRVYAVDLAGFGLTPGGERESTVTANVTLLTAFLREVVREPAVLVGNSMGGMVSLLLTAAHPYLVRRLVLLDPSIPTRRRDTDRQVAATFFVYGIPRVGEAFVRRIGQRSDRQRVMDTTNLCFADPTRADPAVLDAAVELLAYRRRHVPDVQPGYLGAARSILRVLQR
;
A
#
# COMPACT_ATOMS: atom_id res chain seq x y z
N VAL A 1 -15.96 54.16 -36.92
CA VAL A 1 -15.22 52.90 -37.13
C VAL A 1 -15.28 52.13 -35.81
N THR A 2 -16.22 51.21 -35.76
CA THR A 2 -16.48 50.33 -34.61
C THR A 2 -15.63 49.08 -34.79
N LEU A 3 -14.77 48.77 -33.83
CA LEU A 3 -14.00 47.54 -33.80
C LEU A 3 -14.75 46.51 -32.94
N ASP A 4 -15.30 45.50 -33.57
CA ASP A 4 -15.84 44.30 -32.93
C ASP A 4 -14.72 43.45 -32.36
N HIS A 5 -14.81 43.16 -31.07
CA HIS A 5 -14.02 42.09 -30.43
C HIS A 5 -14.83 40.79 -30.41
N PRO A 6 -14.32 39.67 -30.90
CA PRO A 6 -14.97 38.38 -30.69
C PRO A 6 -14.71 37.86 -29.29
N THR A 7 -15.76 37.78 -28.48
CA THR A 7 -15.81 37.03 -27.25
C THR A 7 -15.83 35.52 -27.57
N GLY A 8 -14.65 34.91 -27.57
CA GLY A 8 -14.54 33.46 -27.66
C GLY A 8 -14.60 32.86 -26.26
N GLU A 9 -15.81 32.50 -25.82
CA GLU A 9 -16.00 31.55 -24.71
C GLU A 9 -15.42 30.19 -25.14
N ARG A 10 -14.26 29.86 -24.60
CA ARG A 10 -13.77 28.48 -24.61
C ARG A 10 -14.50 27.74 -23.49
N THR A 11 -15.62 27.17 -23.79
CA THR A 11 -16.18 26.07 -23.02
C THR A 11 -15.25 24.88 -23.18
N GLY A 12 -14.28 24.78 -22.28
CA GLY A 12 -13.44 23.59 -22.13
C GLY A 12 -14.29 22.47 -21.55
N GLU A 13 -14.98 21.72 -22.41
CA GLU A 13 -15.46 20.39 -22.04
C GLU A 13 -14.24 19.56 -21.64
N ARG A 14 -14.12 19.24 -20.34
CA ARG A 14 -13.21 18.21 -19.88
C ARG A 14 -13.56 16.90 -20.61
N PRO A 15 -12.58 16.17 -21.17
CA PRO A 15 -12.87 14.88 -21.75
C PRO A 15 -13.53 14.00 -20.68
N ALA A 16 -14.64 13.37 -21.03
CA ALA A 16 -15.48 12.54 -20.18
C ALA A 16 -14.84 11.20 -19.73
N ASP A 17 -13.50 11.10 -19.72
CA ASP A 17 -12.74 9.87 -19.47
C ASP A 17 -11.64 10.02 -18.41
N GLU A 18 -11.73 11.03 -17.53
CA GLU A 18 -10.99 10.99 -16.27
C GLU A 18 -11.74 10.04 -15.33
N ALA A 19 -11.40 8.75 -15.45
CA ALA A 19 -11.88 7.75 -14.51
C ALA A 19 -11.50 8.20 -13.08
N VAL A 20 -12.52 8.58 -12.31
CA VAL A 20 -12.36 8.86 -10.88
C VAL A 20 -11.59 7.68 -10.27
N PRO A 21 -10.50 7.91 -9.50
CA PRO A 21 -9.77 6.82 -8.86
C PRO A 21 -10.77 5.89 -8.16
N PRO A 22 -10.59 4.56 -8.21
CA PRO A 22 -11.52 3.62 -7.59
C PRO A 22 -11.40 3.65 -6.06
N LEU A 23 -11.63 4.83 -5.47
CA LEU A 23 -11.63 5.06 -4.01
C LEU A 23 -12.64 4.15 -3.30
N SER A 24 -13.58 3.58 -4.06
CA SER A 24 -14.65 2.72 -3.55
C SER A 24 -14.31 1.23 -3.54
N LEU A 25 -13.11 0.78 -3.94
CA LEU A 25 -12.80 -0.66 -4.00
C LEU A 25 -12.99 -1.39 -2.66
N ALA A 26 -12.78 -0.69 -1.54
CA ALA A 26 -13.02 -1.24 -0.20
C ALA A 26 -14.48 -1.08 0.30
N ALA A 27 -15.36 -0.40 -0.43
CA ALA A 27 -16.69 -0.01 0.04
C ALA A 27 -17.57 -1.20 0.41
N ARG A 28 -17.51 -2.31 -0.37
CA ARG A 28 -18.26 -3.54 -0.08
C ARG A 28 -17.92 -4.17 1.29
N TRP A 29 -16.77 -3.83 1.84
CA TRP A 29 -16.31 -4.26 3.18
C TRP A 29 -16.40 -3.13 4.21
N GLY A 30 -17.14 -2.05 3.91
CA GLY A 30 -17.36 -0.93 4.82
C GLY A 30 -16.18 0.02 4.94
N GLY A 31 -15.22 -0.03 4.01
CA GLY A 31 -14.10 0.92 3.95
C GLY A 31 -14.44 2.14 3.09
N THR A 32 -14.00 3.31 3.52
CA THR A 32 -14.08 4.56 2.77
C THR A 32 -12.68 4.99 2.34
N GLY A 33 -12.45 5.13 1.03
CA GLY A 33 -11.17 5.56 0.47
C GLY A 33 -10.98 7.08 0.59
N HIS A 34 -9.76 7.49 0.90
CA HIS A 34 -9.34 8.88 1.03
C HIS A 34 -7.98 9.09 0.36
N ILE A 35 -7.72 10.33 -0.06
CA ILE A 35 -6.39 10.78 -0.49
C ILE A 35 -6.01 11.96 0.39
N VAL A 36 -4.75 11.99 0.85
CA VAL A 36 -4.19 13.09 1.63
C VAL A 36 -2.86 13.54 1.02
N ASP A 37 -2.66 14.85 0.97
CA ASP A 37 -1.38 15.47 0.68
C ASP A 37 -0.62 15.65 2.01
N LEU A 38 0.55 15.04 2.12
CA LEU A 38 1.39 15.06 3.32
C LEU A 38 2.62 15.98 3.14
N GLY A 39 2.62 16.81 2.10
CA GLY A 39 3.67 17.78 1.82
C GLY A 39 4.41 17.52 0.50
N PRO A 40 5.24 18.51 0.09
CA PRO A 40 5.80 18.57 -1.27
C PRO A 40 6.79 17.43 -1.60
N ASP A 41 7.38 16.81 -0.59
CA ASP A 41 8.38 15.75 -0.76
C ASP A 41 7.77 14.34 -0.76
N LEU A 42 6.44 14.23 -0.60
CA LEU A 42 5.71 12.97 -0.54
C LEU A 42 4.65 12.91 -1.64
N PRO A 43 4.38 11.73 -2.22
CA PRO A 43 3.25 11.58 -3.12
C PRO A 43 1.93 11.75 -2.37
N PRO A 44 0.82 12.08 -3.05
CA PRO A 44 -0.52 12.00 -2.46
C PRO A 44 -0.80 10.56 -2.00
N VAL A 45 -1.12 10.40 -0.72
CA VAL A 45 -1.26 9.09 -0.07
C VAL A 45 -2.71 8.66 -0.05
N HIS A 46 -2.99 7.52 -0.67
CA HIS A 46 -4.28 6.86 -0.54
C HIS A 46 -4.32 6.00 0.73
N TRP A 47 -5.45 6.01 1.41
CA TRP A 47 -5.73 5.17 2.56
C TRP A 47 -7.24 4.89 2.68
N VAL A 48 -7.58 3.82 3.39
CA VAL A 48 -8.97 3.41 3.63
C VAL A 48 -9.28 3.51 5.11
N ASP A 49 -10.41 4.14 5.42
CA ASP A 49 -11.00 4.21 6.75
C ASP A 49 -12.08 3.14 6.89
N PHE A 50 -11.90 2.21 7.80
CA PHE A 50 -12.91 1.21 8.16
C PHE A 50 -13.81 1.67 9.33
N GLY A 51 -13.61 2.90 9.82
CA GLY A 51 -14.34 3.42 10.97
C GLY A 51 -13.78 2.95 12.31
N GLY A 52 -14.48 3.26 13.36
CA GLY A 52 -14.14 2.93 14.74
C GLY A 52 -15.37 2.66 15.58
N PRO A 53 -15.21 2.39 16.90
CA PRO A 53 -16.31 2.15 17.81
C PRO A 53 -17.19 3.38 17.96
N SER A 54 -18.49 3.14 18.15
CA SER A 54 -19.53 4.19 18.26
C SER A 54 -19.83 4.62 19.70
N GLY A 55 -19.16 4.03 20.71
CA GLY A 55 -19.43 4.26 22.13
C GLY A 55 -18.28 4.96 22.86
N PRO A 56 -18.48 5.31 24.15
CA PRO A 56 -17.41 5.85 24.97
C PRO A 56 -16.28 4.82 25.15
N PRO A 57 -15.02 5.27 25.31
CA PRO A 57 -13.89 4.37 25.53
C PRO A 57 -14.08 3.56 26.84
N VAL A 58 -13.77 2.26 26.78
CA VAL A 58 -13.81 1.37 27.94
C VAL A 58 -12.43 0.74 28.13
N GLY A 59 -11.69 1.20 29.15
CA GLY A 59 -10.32 0.78 29.45
C GLY A 59 -9.23 1.63 28.79
N ASP A 60 -8.00 1.45 29.24
CA ASP A 60 -6.85 2.30 28.91
C ASP A 60 -6.40 2.25 27.42
N ASP A 61 -6.73 1.19 26.72
CA ASP A 61 -6.42 0.99 25.29
C ASP A 61 -7.65 1.13 24.37
N ALA A 62 -8.80 1.45 24.95
CA ALA A 62 -10.04 1.61 24.20
C ALA A 62 -9.89 2.79 23.24
N HIS A 63 -10.30 2.56 21.98
CA HIS A 63 -10.24 3.52 20.90
C HIS A 63 -8.82 3.84 20.37
N THR A 64 -7.78 3.12 20.82
CA THR A 64 -6.44 3.29 20.20
C THR A 64 -6.51 3.04 18.69
N PRO A 65 -6.08 4.00 17.86
CA PRO A 65 -6.10 3.82 16.40
C PRO A 65 -5.28 2.61 15.95
N VAL A 66 -5.77 1.91 14.94
CA VAL A 66 -5.08 0.76 14.32
C VAL A 66 -4.70 1.15 12.90
N VAL A 67 -3.42 1.05 12.56
CA VAL A 67 -2.90 1.33 11.22
C VAL A 67 -2.35 0.05 10.60
N LEU A 68 -2.94 -0.35 9.49
CA LEU A 68 -2.64 -1.57 8.75
C LEU A 68 -1.71 -1.25 7.59
N VAL A 69 -0.53 -1.89 7.56
CA VAL A 69 0.57 -1.61 6.62
C VAL A 69 0.89 -2.87 5.81
N HIS A 70 0.59 -2.83 4.52
CA HIS A 70 0.73 -3.98 3.61
C HIS A 70 2.18 -4.30 3.23
N GLY A 71 2.40 -5.48 2.65
CA GLY A 71 3.68 -5.95 2.14
C GLY A 71 4.00 -5.49 0.71
N LEU A 72 5.14 -5.97 0.19
CA LEU A 72 5.58 -5.73 -1.19
C LEU A 72 4.52 -6.21 -2.19
N GLY A 73 4.11 -5.33 -3.09
CA GLY A 73 3.09 -5.64 -4.10
C GLY A 73 1.65 -5.68 -3.56
N GLY A 74 1.44 -5.43 -2.27
CA GLY A 74 0.13 -5.34 -1.63
C GLY A 74 -0.55 -3.99 -1.79
N SER A 75 -1.66 -3.82 -1.06
CA SER A 75 -2.44 -2.59 -0.97
C SER A 75 -3.39 -2.66 0.23
N HIS A 76 -4.22 -1.63 0.41
CA HIS A 76 -5.35 -1.64 1.34
C HIS A 76 -6.26 -2.88 1.22
N LEU A 77 -6.33 -3.50 0.03
CA LEU A 77 -7.13 -4.71 -0.21
C LEU A 77 -6.66 -5.93 0.61
N ASN A 78 -5.41 -5.96 1.05
CA ASN A 78 -4.92 -7.02 1.96
C ASN A 78 -5.66 -7.02 3.30
N TRP A 79 -6.32 -5.92 3.65
CA TRP A 79 -6.91 -5.68 4.95
C TRP A 79 -8.43 -5.62 4.98
N VAL A 80 -9.10 -5.71 3.81
CA VAL A 80 -10.55 -5.51 3.71
C VAL A 80 -11.38 -6.54 4.47
N LEU A 81 -10.84 -7.74 4.72
CA LEU A 81 -11.51 -8.74 5.56
C LEU A 81 -11.19 -8.56 7.05
N LEU A 82 -10.00 -8.07 7.39
CA LEU A 82 -9.56 -7.89 8.78
C LEU A 82 -9.98 -6.53 9.35
N GLY A 83 -9.86 -5.46 8.54
CA GLY A 83 -10.11 -4.08 8.99
C GLY A 83 -11.47 -3.90 9.68
N PRO A 84 -12.58 -4.35 9.08
CA PRO A 84 -13.91 -4.24 9.72
C PRO A 84 -14.03 -4.97 11.06
N LEU A 85 -13.28 -6.05 11.26
CA LEU A 85 -13.30 -6.83 12.51
C LEU A 85 -12.56 -6.09 13.64
N LEU A 86 -11.56 -5.29 13.30
CA LEU A 86 -10.74 -4.55 14.26
C LEU A 86 -11.39 -3.25 14.74
N ARG A 87 -12.39 -2.72 14.03
CA ARG A 87 -13.01 -1.42 14.34
C ARG A 87 -13.67 -1.34 15.73
N GLN A 88 -13.97 -2.47 16.34
CA GLN A 88 -14.48 -2.52 17.71
C GLN A 88 -13.44 -2.11 18.76
N HIS A 89 -12.13 -2.15 18.41
CA HIS A 89 -11.03 -1.82 19.31
C HIS A 89 -10.52 -0.38 19.14
N GLY A 90 -10.75 0.24 17.98
CA GLY A 90 -10.30 1.59 17.64
C GLY A 90 -10.61 1.92 16.20
N ARG A 91 -10.36 3.16 15.78
CA ARG A 91 -10.48 3.55 14.37
C ARG A 91 -9.39 2.87 13.54
N VAL A 92 -9.79 2.26 12.43
CA VAL A 92 -8.90 1.42 11.61
C VAL A 92 -8.59 2.08 10.28
N TYR A 93 -7.31 2.23 10.01
CA TYR A 93 -6.74 2.82 8.80
C TYR A 93 -5.94 1.76 8.04
N ALA A 94 -6.17 1.60 6.74
CA ALA A 94 -5.32 0.80 5.87
C ALA A 94 -4.64 1.74 4.87
N VAL A 95 -3.32 1.91 4.98
CA VAL A 95 -2.55 2.84 4.16
C VAL A 95 -1.95 2.13 2.95
N ASP A 96 -2.02 2.76 1.77
CA ASP A 96 -1.27 2.34 0.60
C ASP A 96 0.13 2.99 0.63
N LEU A 97 1.17 2.19 0.73
CA LEU A 97 2.55 2.65 0.68
C LEU A 97 2.91 3.22 -0.70
N ALA A 98 3.86 4.14 -0.77
CA ALA A 98 4.31 4.74 -2.03
C ALA A 98 4.75 3.68 -3.04
N GLY A 99 4.23 3.80 -4.26
CA GLY A 99 4.42 2.84 -5.34
C GLY A 99 3.44 1.66 -5.35
N PHE A 100 2.49 1.61 -4.39
CA PHE A 100 1.52 0.52 -4.23
C PHE A 100 0.10 1.04 -4.06
N GLY A 101 -0.88 0.13 -4.21
CA GLY A 101 -2.29 0.50 -4.10
C GLY A 101 -2.66 1.66 -5.03
N LEU A 102 -3.27 2.70 -4.50
CA LEU A 102 -3.58 3.94 -5.22
C LEU A 102 -2.59 5.09 -4.90
N THR A 103 -1.56 4.84 -4.10
CA THR A 103 -0.48 5.79 -3.84
C THR A 103 0.56 5.69 -4.95
N PRO A 104 0.83 6.76 -5.74
CA PRO A 104 1.88 6.76 -6.75
C PRO A 104 3.27 6.68 -6.11
N GLY A 105 4.27 6.38 -6.92
CA GLY A 105 5.67 6.38 -6.50
C GLY A 105 6.56 5.59 -7.44
N GLY A 106 7.67 6.19 -7.81
CA GLY A 106 8.72 5.59 -8.61
C GLY A 106 9.72 4.79 -7.76
N GLU A 107 10.91 4.54 -8.31
CA GLU A 107 11.93 3.70 -7.67
C GLU A 107 12.40 4.27 -6.31
N ARG A 108 12.54 5.59 -6.20
CA ARG A 108 13.06 6.25 -4.99
C ARG A 108 12.00 6.33 -3.89
N GLU A 109 10.79 6.72 -4.25
CA GLU A 109 9.66 6.90 -3.33
C GLU A 109 9.16 5.57 -2.76
N SER A 110 9.34 4.48 -3.50
CA SER A 110 8.87 3.15 -3.09
C SER A 110 9.84 2.40 -2.16
N THR A 111 11.00 2.98 -1.85
CA THR A 111 11.98 2.34 -0.94
C THR A 111 11.43 2.19 0.48
N VAL A 112 11.96 1.22 1.23
CA VAL A 112 11.61 1.02 2.65
C VAL A 112 11.78 2.33 3.44
N THR A 113 12.92 3.02 3.27
CA THR A 113 13.21 4.27 4.00
C THR A 113 12.23 5.38 3.64
N ALA A 114 11.91 5.56 2.36
CA ALA A 114 10.92 6.55 1.93
C ALA A 114 9.53 6.24 2.51
N ASN A 115 9.15 4.96 2.54
CA ASN A 115 7.89 4.54 3.15
C ASN A 115 7.88 4.68 4.70
N VAL A 116 9.03 4.61 5.37
CA VAL A 116 9.13 5.01 6.79
C VAL A 116 8.80 6.49 6.96
N THR A 117 9.34 7.36 6.09
CA THR A 117 9.04 8.81 6.11
C THR A 117 7.56 9.07 5.84
N LEU A 118 6.99 8.44 4.79
CA LEU A 118 5.58 8.55 4.45
C LEU A 118 4.67 8.11 5.61
N LEU A 119 4.91 6.93 6.18
CA LEU A 119 4.09 6.41 7.28
C LEU A 119 4.22 7.27 8.54
N THR A 120 5.42 7.84 8.79
CA THR A 120 5.62 8.79 9.90
C THR A 120 4.78 10.05 9.72
N ALA A 121 4.77 10.63 8.50
CA ALA A 121 3.94 11.79 8.19
C ALA A 121 2.44 11.43 8.31
N PHE A 122 2.03 10.26 7.80
CA PHE A 122 0.64 9.80 7.93
C PHE A 122 0.19 9.67 9.39
N LEU A 123 1.02 9.11 10.26
CA LEU A 123 0.70 9.01 11.69
C LEU A 123 0.57 10.38 12.34
N ARG A 124 1.41 11.35 11.98
CA ARG A 124 1.39 12.71 12.55
C ARG A 124 0.22 13.55 12.08
N GLU A 125 -0.10 13.47 10.78
CA GLU A 125 -1.04 14.42 10.15
C GLU A 125 -2.46 13.86 10.03
N VAL A 126 -2.60 12.54 9.91
CA VAL A 126 -3.91 11.87 9.74
C VAL A 126 -4.38 11.22 11.02
N VAL A 127 -3.54 10.37 11.62
CA VAL A 127 -3.92 9.60 12.82
C VAL A 127 -3.87 10.48 14.07
N ARG A 128 -2.79 11.26 14.25
CA ARG A 128 -2.58 12.27 15.30
C ARG A 128 -2.53 11.76 16.74
N GLU A 129 -2.47 10.45 16.89
CA GLU A 129 -2.41 9.75 18.18
C GLU A 129 -1.45 8.57 18.08
N PRO A 130 -0.84 8.12 19.20
CA PRO A 130 -0.06 6.89 19.21
C PRO A 130 -0.92 5.69 18.81
N ALA A 131 -0.53 4.99 17.73
CA ALA A 131 -1.33 3.93 17.12
C ALA A 131 -0.80 2.52 17.39
N VAL A 132 -1.67 1.52 17.26
CA VAL A 132 -1.26 0.14 17.04
C VAL A 132 -0.90 -0.01 15.56
N LEU A 133 0.37 -0.32 15.26
CA LEU A 133 0.80 -0.64 13.90
C LEU A 133 0.70 -2.15 13.68
N VAL A 134 0.03 -2.55 12.59
CA VAL A 134 -0.03 -3.94 12.13
C VAL A 134 0.64 -4.01 10.76
N GLY A 135 1.88 -4.52 10.72
CA GLY A 135 2.68 -4.55 9.51
C GLY A 135 2.93 -5.96 8.99
N ASN A 136 2.63 -6.20 7.72
CA ASN A 136 2.92 -7.46 7.04
C ASN A 136 4.17 -7.35 6.15
N SER A 137 5.07 -8.34 6.22
CA SER A 137 6.23 -8.47 5.33
C SER A 137 7.05 -7.16 5.26
N MET A 138 7.15 -6.51 4.10
CA MET A 138 7.79 -5.19 3.93
C MET A 138 7.14 -4.13 4.84
N GLY A 139 5.81 -4.13 4.97
CA GLY A 139 5.10 -3.23 5.88
C GLY A 139 5.48 -3.47 7.34
N GLY A 140 5.79 -4.70 7.71
CA GLY A 140 6.35 -5.05 9.02
C GLY A 140 7.75 -4.45 9.24
N MET A 141 8.62 -4.50 8.22
CA MET A 141 9.93 -3.84 8.25
C MET A 141 9.80 -2.32 8.37
N VAL A 142 8.94 -1.70 7.57
CA VAL A 142 8.66 -0.25 7.62
C VAL A 142 8.15 0.14 9.01
N SER A 143 7.19 -0.59 9.56
CA SER A 143 6.61 -0.33 10.89
C SER A 143 7.64 -0.50 12.01
N LEU A 144 8.51 -1.51 11.91
CA LEU A 144 9.58 -1.74 12.89
C LEU A 144 10.60 -0.61 12.90
N LEU A 145 11.07 -0.18 11.71
CA LEU A 145 12.02 0.93 11.58
C LEU A 145 11.43 2.25 12.07
N LEU A 146 10.15 2.51 11.75
CA LEU A 146 9.42 3.67 12.26
C LEU A 146 9.34 3.64 13.79
N THR A 147 8.98 2.49 14.37
CA THR A 147 8.87 2.33 15.82
C THR A 147 10.21 2.59 16.51
N ALA A 148 11.30 2.10 15.91
CA ALA A 148 12.64 2.35 16.44
C ALA A 148 13.05 3.84 16.40
N ALA A 149 12.66 4.55 15.32
CA ALA A 149 12.98 5.98 15.16
C ALA A 149 12.03 6.91 15.93
N HIS A 150 10.76 6.54 16.06
CA HIS A 150 9.69 7.38 16.63
C HIS A 150 8.77 6.58 17.57
N PRO A 151 9.31 6.03 18.68
CA PRO A 151 8.55 5.15 19.57
C PRO A 151 7.30 5.84 20.17
N TYR A 152 7.30 7.15 20.29
CA TYR A 152 6.16 7.92 20.81
C TYR A 152 4.93 7.94 19.89
N LEU A 153 5.08 7.56 18.61
CA LEU A 153 3.96 7.42 17.66
C LEU A 153 3.31 6.04 17.70
N VAL A 154 3.90 5.09 18.41
CA VAL A 154 3.50 3.69 18.37
C VAL A 154 3.13 3.19 19.75
N ARG A 155 1.85 2.88 19.94
CA ARG A 155 1.34 2.29 21.20
C ARG A 155 1.70 0.81 21.30
N ARG A 156 1.52 0.06 20.20
CA ARG A 156 1.89 -1.35 20.04
C ARG A 156 2.31 -1.65 18.60
N LEU A 157 3.16 -2.65 18.43
CA LEU A 157 3.60 -3.13 17.14
C LEU A 157 3.24 -4.60 16.99
N VAL A 158 2.46 -4.92 15.94
CA VAL A 158 2.11 -6.29 15.55
C VAL A 158 2.79 -6.58 14.21
N LEU A 159 3.59 -7.62 14.16
CA LEU A 159 4.35 -8.03 12.98
C LEU A 159 3.80 -9.35 12.45
N LEU A 160 3.34 -9.33 11.21
CA LEU A 160 2.83 -10.49 10.48
C LEU A 160 3.86 -10.87 9.42
N ASP A 161 4.60 -11.94 9.65
CA ASP A 161 5.65 -12.44 8.75
C ASP A 161 6.58 -11.31 8.23
N PRO A 162 7.21 -10.53 9.12
CA PRO A 162 7.94 -9.33 8.75
C PRO A 162 9.22 -9.67 7.96
N SER A 163 9.57 -8.80 7.01
CA SER A 163 10.85 -8.90 6.29
C SER A 163 12.01 -8.44 7.18
N ILE A 164 12.42 -9.30 8.12
CA ILE A 164 13.54 -9.05 9.04
C ILE A 164 14.63 -10.10 8.83
N PRO A 165 15.89 -9.84 9.27
CA PRO A 165 16.93 -10.85 9.23
C PRO A 165 16.51 -12.08 10.04
N THR A 166 16.41 -13.23 9.38
CA THR A 166 16.12 -14.52 10.02
C THR A 166 17.30 -15.45 9.88
N ARG A 167 17.38 -16.47 10.74
CA ARG A 167 18.37 -17.53 10.55
C ARG A 167 18.04 -18.27 9.25
N ARG A 168 19.03 -18.44 8.37
CA ARG A 168 18.91 -18.96 6.98
C ARG A 168 18.08 -20.23 6.78
N ARG A 169 17.71 -20.95 7.83
CA ARG A 169 16.96 -22.20 7.75
C ARG A 169 15.46 -22.04 7.53
N ASP A 170 14.93 -20.84 7.79
CA ASP A 170 13.48 -20.59 7.82
C ASP A 170 12.97 -19.82 6.58
N THR A 171 13.86 -19.45 5.66
CA THR A 171 13.45 -18.71 4.45
C THR A 171 13.01 -19.68 3.36
N ASP A 172 11.78 -19.51 2.85
CA ASP A 172 11.32 -20.24 1.68
C ASP A 172 12.27 -20.07 0.50
N ARG A 173 12.69 -21.19 -0.11
CA ARG A 173 13.68 -21.19 -1.19
C ARG A 173 13.20 -20.47 -2.44
N GLN A 174 11.91 -20.52 -2.74
CA GLN A 174 11.31 -19.88 -3.89
C GLN A 174 11.28 -18.35 -3.69
N VAL A 175 10.90 -17.89 -2.49
CA VAL A 175 10.93 -16.49 -2.11
C VAL A 175 12.36 -15.96 -2.16
N ALA A 176 13.32 -16.67 -1.56
CA ALA A 176 14.73 -16.27 -1.58
C ALA A 176 15.30 -16.18 -3.01
N ALA A 177 14.99 -17.15 -3.88
CA ALA A 177 15.41 -17.13 -5.28
C ALA A 177 14.81 -15.95 -6.05
N THR A 178 13.53 -15.64 -5.81
CA THR A 178 12.85 -14.51 -6.44
C THR A 178 13.50 -13.18 -6.05
N PHE A 179 13.76 -12.97 -4.75
CA PHE A 179 14.45 -11.77 -4.28
C PHE A 179 15.88 -11.68 -4.79
N PHE A 180 16.58 -12.81 -4.91
CA PHE A 180 17.91 -12.84 -5.53
C PHE A 180 17.85 -12.33 -7.00
N VAL A 181 16.87 -12.78 -7.79
CA VAL A 181 16.67 -12.31 -9.17
C VAL A 181 16.39 -10.81 -9.20
N TYR A 182 15.55 -10.27 -8.30
CA TYR A 182 15.31 -8.83 -8.21
C TYR A 182 16.58 -8.02 -7.90
N GLY A 183 17.52 -8.60 -7.15
CA GLY A 183 18.79 -7.97 -6.80
C GLY A 183 19.74 -7.78 -7.99
N ILE A 184 19.63 -8.60 -9.04
CA ILE A 184 20.56 -8.57 -10.19
C ILE A 184 20.13 -7.48 -11.18
N PRO A 185 20.97 -6.45 -11.45
CA PRO A 185 20.69 -5.43 -12.43
C PRO A 185 20.43 -6.02 -13.83
N ARG A 186 19.53 -5.43 -14.59
CA ARG A 186 19.03 -5.85 -15.91
C ARG A 186 18.25 -7.17 -15.91
N VAL A 187 18.62 -8.15 -15.10
CA VAL A 187 17.87 -9.42 -14.96
C VAL A 187 16.58 -9.18 -14.20
N GLY A 188 16.62 -8.46 -13.08
CA GLY A 188 15.43 -8.08 -12.32
C GLY A 188 14.44 -7.28 -13.14
N GLU A 189 14.92 -6.28 -13.94
CA GLU A 189 14.07 -5.50 -14.84
C GLU A 189 13.43 -6.37 -15.92
N ALA A 190 14.20 -7.26 -16.54
CA ALA A 190 13.69 -8.18 -17.56
C ALA A 190 12.64 -9.14 -16.97
N PHE A 191 12.88 -9.63 -15.76
CA PHE A 191 11.96 -10.52 -15.03
C PHE A 191 10.64 -9.82 -14.69
N VAL A 192 10.68 -8.61 -14.10
CA VAL A 192 9.50 -7.83 -13.77
C VAL A 192 8.72 -7.45 -15.02
N ARG A 193 9.40 -7.07 -16.10
CA ARG A 193 8.79 -6.80 -17.42
C ARG A 193 8.05 -8.03 -17.97
N ARG A 194 8.67 -9.21 -17.87
CA ARG A 194 8.05 -10.47 -18.32
C ARG A 194 6.79 -10.80 -17.49
N ILE A 195 6.83 -10.60 -16.18
CA ILE A 195 5.64 -10.74 -15.32
C ILE A 195 4.57 -9.71 -15.73
N GLY A 196 4.97 -8.48 -16.02
CA GLY A 196 4.07 -7.40 -16.46
C GLY A 196 3.33 -7.69 -17.78
N GLN A 197 3.80 -8.64 -18.61
CA GLN A 197 3.12 -9.08 -19.84
C GLN A 197 1.97 -10.08 -19.58
N ARG A 198 1.90 -10.66 -18.36
CA ARG A 198 0.79 -11.53 -17.98
C ARG A 198 -0.49 -10.72 -17.79
N SER A 199 -1.65 -11.37 -17.95
CA SER A 199 -2.93 -10.73 -17.61
C SER A 199 -2.98 -10.36 -16.13
N ASP A 200 -3.75 -9.32 -15.79
CA ASP A 200 -3.88 -8.88 -14.40
C ASP A 200 -4.39 -10.02 -13.50
N ARG A 201 -5.34 -10.83 -14.00
CA ARG A 201 -5.82 -12.02 -13.27
C ARG A 201 -4.72 -13.05 -13.04
N GLN A 202 -3.88 -13.35 -14.03
CA GLN A 202 -2.75 -14.26 -13.84
C GLN A 202 -1.77 -13.74 -12.78
N ARG A 203 -1.48 -12.44 -12.78
CA ARG A 203 -0.59 -11.80 -11.80
C ARG A 203 -1.16 -11.87 -10.38
N VAL A 204 -2.46 -11.65 -10.21
CA VAL A 204 -3.14 -11.82 -8.92
C VAL A 204 -3.06 -13.26 -8.46
N MET A 205 -3.36 -14.23 -9.34
CA MET A 205 -3.30 -15.66 -9.00
C MET A 205 -1.87 -16.13 -8.69
N ASP A 206 -0.85 -15.65 -9.42
CA ASP A 206 0.56 -15.96 -9.13
C ASP A 206 0.94 -15.49 -7.71
N THR A 207 0.51 -14.29 -7.32
CA THR A 207 0.75 -13.75 -5.98
C THR A 207 -0.02 -14.56 -4.93
N THR A 208 -1.27 -14.92 -5.20
CA THR A 208 -2.10 -15.72 -4.30
C THR A 208 -1.46 -17.10 -4.08
N ASN A 209 -1.01 -17.76 -5.14
CA ASN A 209 -0.32 -19.06 -5.06
C ASN A 209 1.01 -18.99 -4.30
N LEU A 210 1.68 -17.84 -4.31
CA LEU A 210 2.90 -17.63 -3.54
C LEU A 210 2.64 -17.39 -2.04
N CYS A 211 1.55 -16.68 -1.72
CA CYS A 211 1.30 -16.18 -0.36
C CYS A 211 0.37 -17.09 0.45
N PHE A 212 -0.45 -17.93 -0.19
CA PHE A 212 -1.43 -18.77 0.50
C PHE A 212 -0.95 -20.22 0.55
N ALA A 213 -1.02 -20.84 1.72
CA ALA A 213 -0.81 -22.28 1.84
C ALA A 213 -1.89 -23.10 1.10
N ASP A 214 -3.10 -22.56 1.05
CA ASP A 214 -4.22 -23.07 0.26
C ASP A 214 -4.88 -21.91 -0.51
N PRO A 215 -4.51 -21.71 -1.78
CA PRO A 215 -5.04 -20.63 -2.62
C PRO A 215 -6.56 -20.67 -2.83
N THR A 216 -7.20 -21.83 -2.64
CA THR A 216 -8.66 -21.98 -2.79
C THR A 216 -9.44 -21.27 -1.69
N ARG A 217 -8.78 -20.91 -0.59
CA ARG A 217 -9.36 -20.15 0.52
C ARG A 217 -9.33 -18.63 0.30
N ALA A 218 -8.71 -18.15 -0.77
CA ALA A 218 -8.73 -16.75 -1.10
C ALA A 218 -10.16 -16.30 -1.46
N ASP A 219 -10.62 -15.21 -0.86
CA ASP A 219 -11.96 -14.66 -1.12
C ASP A 219 -12.05 -14.19 -2.59
N PRO A 220 -12.98 -14.73 -3.40
CA PRO A 220 -13.10 -14.36 -4.81
C PRO A 220 -13.36 -12.87 -5.03
N ALA A 221 -14.11 -12.21 -4.14
CA ALA A 221 -14.40 -10.80 -4.25
C ALA A 221 -13.16 -9.93 -4.01
N VAL A 222 -12.25 -10.36 -3.12
CA VAL A 222 -10.95 -9.71 -2.91
C VAL A 222 -10.05 -9.90 -4.14
N LEU A 223 -10.05 -11.10 -4.73
CA LEU A 223 -9.29 -11.36 -5.96
C LEU A 223 -9.78 -10.50 -7.13
N ASP A 224 -11.08 -10.36 -7.30
CA ASP A 224 -11.66 -9.53 -8.37
C ASP A 224 -11.33 -8.05 -8.15
N ALA A 225 -11.43 -7.54 -6.92
CA ALA A 225 -11.01 -6.17 -6.59
C ALA A 225 -9.49 -5.96 -6.83
N ALA A 226 -8.65 -6.95 -6.54
CA ALA A 226 -7.22 -6.87 -6.84
C ALA A 226 -6.93 -6.82 -8.34
N VAL A 227 -7.68 -7.56 -9.17
CA VAL A 227 -7.60 -7.49 -10.64
C VAL A 227 -8.01 -6.10 -11.13
N GLU A 228 -9.10 -5.54 -10.60
CA GLU A 228 -9.56 -4.19 -10.94
C GLU A 228 -8.52 -3.13 -10.57
N LEU A 229 -7.95 -3.22 -9.37
CA LEU A 229 -6.87 -2.32 -8.92
C LEU A 229 -5.65 -2.39 -9.86
N LEU A 230 -5.21 -3.58 -10.24
CA LEU A 230 -4.08 -3.74 -11.16
C LEU A 230 -4.38 -3.15 -12.55
N ALA A 231 -5.59 -3.37 -13.07
CA ALA A 231 -6.02 -2.80 -14.34
C ALA A 231 -6.07 -1.27 -14.30
N TYR A 232 -6.53 -0.69 -13.20
CA TYR A 232 -6.52 0.76 -12.98
C TYR A 232 -5.08 1.28 -12.92
N ARG A 233 -4.22 0.70 -12.08
CA ARG A 233 -2.81 1.10 -11.94
C ARG A 233 -2.06 1.09 -13.26
N ARG A 234 -2.26 0.05 -14.08
CA ARG A 234 -1.60 -0.05 -15.39
C ARG A 234 -1.96 1.11 -16.33
N ARG A 235 -3.18 1.65 -16.22
CA ARG A 235 -3.67 2.74 -17.08
C ARG A 235 -3.34 4.12 -16.54
N HIS A 236 -3.33 4.30 -15.22
CA HIS A 236 -3.37 5.63 -14.61
C HIS A 236 -2.19 5.94 -13.67
N VAL A 237 -1.42 4.93 -13.23
CA VAL A 237 -0.29 5.14 -12.33
C VAL A 237 1.01 4.89 -13.08
N PRO A 238 1.84 5.91 -13.30
CA PRO A 238 3.15 5.74 -13.93
C PRO A 238 4.10 4.96 -13.01
N ASP A 239 5.18 4.42 -13.59
CA ASP A 239 6.32 3.84 -12.88
C ASP A 239 6.02 2.67 -11.91
N VAL A 240 4.93 1.92 -12.15
CA VAL A 240 4.56 0.76 -11.32
C VAL A 240 5.68 -0.29 -11.25
N GLN A 241 6.37 -0.57 -12.36
CA GLN A 241 7.43 -1.58 -12.40
C GLN A 241 8.73 -1.10 -11.73
N PRO A 242 9.25 0.11 -12.02
CA PRO A 242 10.38 0.68 -11.30
C PRO A 242 10.13 0.80 -9.80
N GLY A 243 8.96 1.25 -9.38
CA GLY A 243 8.58 1.33 -7.97
C GLY A 243 8.64 -0.02 -7.25
N TYR A 244 8.07 -1.06 -7.86
CA TYR A 244 8.12 -2.42 -7.29
C TYR A 244 9.57 -2.92 -7.11
N LEU A 245 10.40 -2.73 -8.14
CA LEU A 245 11.79 -3.19 -8.11
C LEU A 245 12.66 -2.38 -7.13
N GLY A 246 12.41 -1.07 -7.04
CA GLY A 246 13.05 -0.18 -6.06
C GLY A 246 12.76 -0.63 -4.63
N ALA A 247 11.51 -0.95 -4.32
CA ALA A 247 11.08 -1.47 -3.04
C ALA A 247 11.76 -2.83 -2.73
N ALA A 248 11.70 -3.79 -3.66
CA ALA A 248 12.31 -5.11 -3.48
C ALA A 248 13.82 -5.03 -3.21
N ARG A 249 14.54 -4.21 -3.97
CA ARG A 249 15.98 -3.97 -3.76
C ARG A 249 16.29 -3.26 -2.45
N SER A 250 15.40 -2.37 -2.00
CA SER A 250 15.59 -1.67 -0.73
C SER A 250 15.41 -2.61 0.46
N ILE A 251 14.50 -3.58 0.40
CA ILE A 251 14.38 -4.65 1.39
C ILE A 251 15.72 -5.38 1.52
N LEU A 252 16.29 -5.85 0.39
CA LEU A 252 17.58 -6.55 0.40
C LEU A 252 18.70 -5.71 1.04
N ARG A 253 18.74 -4.39 0.73
CA ARG A 253 19.75 -3.48 1.31
C ARG A 253 19.57 -3.30 2.81
N VAL A 254 18.34 -3.27 3.32
CA VAL A 254 18.08 -3.17 4.77
C VAL A 254 18.42 -4.47 5.48
N LEU A 255 18.14 -5.64 4.88
CA LEU A 255 18.47 -6.96 5.45
C LEU A 255 19.99 -7.23 5.53
N GLN A 256 20.81 -6.49 4.79
CA GLN A 256 22.27 -6.65 4.76
C GLN A 256 23.01 -5.75 5.78
N ARG A 257 22.29 -4.82 6.41
CA ARG A 257 22.84 -3.89 7.44
C ARG A 257 22.65 -4.42 8.84
#